data_9e94fb5a2736ace5d1605e0b3f0eaf9f
#
_entry.id   9e94fb5a2736ace5d1605e0b3f0eaf9f
#
_cell.length_a   1.000
_cell.length_b   1.000
_cell.length_c   1.000
_cell.angle_alpha   90.00
_cell.angle_beta   90.00
_cell.angle_gamma   90.00
#
_symmetry.space_group_name_H-M   'P 1'
#
loop_
_entity.id
_entity.type
_entity.pdbx_description
1 polymer ?
#
loop_
_entity_poly.entity_id
_entity_poly.type
_entity_poly.pdbx_seq_one_letter_code
_entity_poly.pdbx_strand_id
1 'polypeptide(L)'
;MPLLVVGLLLFFIPHLLRETGLRDRVVVKLPSEAAYKGTFSLATAIGLGLIVLGKSQATFFMVWQPPFEWRVVSHFLMLPGIILVTAGNIPLSHLAAVTRNPMLLGVGIWGLAHLWSNGDLASILLFGSFAIWSMLKFVTMWGTAKPVSRAPGIVWDA
;
A
#
# COMPACT_ATOMS: atom_id res chain seq x y z
N MET A 1 15.66 6.77 11.83
CA MET A 1 14.55 7.60 11.30
C MET A 1 14.80 8.18 9.90
N PRO A 2 15.90 8.88 9.58
CA PRO A 2 16.06 9.50 8.25
C PRO A 2 15.92 8.51 7.10
N LEU A 3 16.52 7.33 7.22
CA LEU A 3 16.49 6.29 6.18
C LEU A 3 15.06 5.81 5.88
N LEU A 4 14.22 5.65 6.92
CA LEU A 4 12.81 5.30 6.77
C LEU A 4 12.05 6.40 6.01
N VAL A 5 12.27 7.66 6.38
CA VAL A 5 11.60 8.80 5.72
C VAL A 5 12.00 8.90 4.26
N VAL A 6 13.29 8.80 3.96
CA VAL A 6 13.81 8.79 2.57
C VAL A 6 13.20 7.64 1.78
N GLY A 7 13.12 6.44 2.37
CA GLY A 7 12.49 5.28 1.75
C GLY A 7 11.01 5.51 1.44
N LEU A 8 10.25 6.07 2.38
CA LEU A 8 8.84 6.42 2.18
C LEU A 8 8.65 7.45 1.07
N LEU A 9 9.48 8.50 1.05
CA LEU A 9 9.42 9.51 -0.01
C LEU A 9 9.74 8.90 -1.38
N LEU A 10 10.80 8.10 -1.46
CA LEU A 10 11.21 7.45 -2.72
C LEU A 10 10.17 6.44 -3.21
N PHE A 11 9.44 5.80 -2.30
CA PHE A 11 8.34 4.90 -2.63
C PHE A 11 7.09 5.68 -3.08
N PHE A 12 6.63 6.66 -2.30
CA PHE A 12 5.35 7.32 -2.55
C PHE A 12 5.39 8.39 -3.65
N ILE A 13 6.50 9.12 -3.85
CA ILE A 13 6.59 10.16 -4.88
C ILE A 13 6.25 9.61 -6.27
N PRO A 14 6.83 8.49 -6.75
CA PRO A 14 6.45 7.89 -8.02
C PRO A 14 4.96 7.50 -8.11
N HIS A 15 4.40 6.98 -7.02
CA HIS A 15 3.00 6.61 -6.96
C HIS A 15 2.06 7.82 -7.05
N LEU A 16 2.45 8.95 -6.46
CA LEU A 16 1.68 10.20 -6.49
C LEU A 16 1.75 10.94 -7.83
N LEU A 17 2.77 10.70 -8.66
CA LEU A 17 2.88 11.33 -9.98
C LEU A 17 1.65 11.08 -10.85
N ARG A 18 1.06 9.90 -10.76
CA ARG A 18 -0.14 9.56 -11.51
C ARG A 18 -1.37 10.31 -10.99
N GLU A 19 -1.48 10.45 -9.67
CA GLU A 19 -2.61 11.10 -9.00
C GLU A 19 -2.62 12.61 -9.22
N THR A 20 -1.43 13.20 -9.27
CA THR A 20 -1.25 14.65 -9.46
C THR A 20 -1.27 15.07 -10.95
N GLY A 21 -1.42 14.13 -11.89
CA GLY A 21 -1.35 14.42 -13.33
C GLY A 21 0.06 14.81 -13.83
N LEU A 22 1.07 14.70 -12.97
CA LEU A 22 2.46 15.02 -13.34
C LEU A 22 3.15 13.89 -14.10
N ARG A 23 2.55 12.69 -14.14
CA ARG A 23 3.09 11.53 -14.85
C ARG A 23 3.48 11.86 -16.28
N ASP A 24 2.57 12.47 -17.04
CA ASP A 24 2.79 12.73 -18.46
C ASP A 24 3.91 13.74 -18.70
N ARG A 25 4.07 14.72 -17.80
CA ARG A 25 5.22 15.66 -17.83
C ARG A 25 6.55 14.96 -17.60
N VAL A 26 6.58 13.90 -16.79
CA VAL A 26 7.80 13.11 -16.54
C VAL A 26 8.06 12.16 -17.70
N VAL A 27 7.03 11.50 -18.23
CA VAL A 27 7.15 10.58 -19.38
C VAL A 27 7.74 11.26 -20.59
N VAL A 28 7.30 12.48 -20.91
CA VAL A 28 7.82 13.26 -22.06
C VAL A 28 9.31 13.59 -21.93
N LYS A 29 9.85 13.66 -20.71
CA LYS A 29 11.27 13.93 -20.45
C LYS A 29 12.16 12.68 -20.55
N LEU A 30 11.56 11.50 -20.66
CA LEU A 30 12.27 10.22 -20.73
C LEU A 30 12.31 9.69 -22.15
N PRO A 31 13.32 8.88 -22.51
CA PRO A 31 13.49 8.36 -23.88
C PRO A 31 12.31 7.50 -24.38
N SER A 32 11.59 6.86 -23.45
CA SER A 32 10.45 6.00 -23.78
C SER A 32 9.55 5.73 -22.56
N GLU A 33 8.34 5.25 -22.79
CA GLU A 33 7.47 4.77 -21.71
C GLU A 33 8.07 3.57 -20.95
N ALA A 34 8.85 2.73 -21.63
CA ALA A 34 9.57 1.64 -21.00
C ALA A 34 10.63 2.16 -20.02
N ALA A 35 11.34 3.24 -20.37
CA ALA A 35 12.30 3.90 -19.46
C ALA A 35 11.57 4.47 -18.23
N TYR A 36 10.39 5.07 -18.40
CA TYR A 36 9.58 5.52 -17.27
C TYR A 36 9.19 4.37 -16.34
N LYS A 37 8.68 3.26 -16.89
CA LYS A 37 8.30 2.08 -16.10
C LYS A 37 9.50 1.50 -15.37
N GLY A 38 10.66 1.41 -16.02
CA GLY A 38 11.91 0.95 -15.41
C GLY A 38 12.36 1.84 -14.25
N THR A 39 12.38 3.16 -14.46
CA THR A 39 12.73 4.14 -13.42
C THR A 39 11.76 4.09 -12.24
N PHE A 40 10.45 4.00 -12.53
CA PHE A 40 9.41 3.84 -11.51
C PHE A 40 9.66 2.58 -10.67
N SER A 41 9.86 1.42 -11.32
CA SER A 41 10.07 0.14 -10.63
C SER A 41 11.34 0.16 -9.79
N LEU A 42 12.43 0.72 -10.32
CA LEU A 42 13.69 0.83 -9.61
C LEU A 42 13.57 1.74 -8.39
N ALA A 43 12.98 2.93 -8.55
CA ALA A 43 12.78 3.88 -7.47
C ALA A 43 11.92 3.26 -6.34
N THR A 44 10.82 2.60 -6.70
CA THR A 44 9.93 1.97 -5.70
C THR A 44 10.57 0.76 -5.02
N ALA A 45 11.37 -0.03 -5.75
CA ALA A 45 12.11 -1.16 -5.16
C ALA A 45 13.19 -0.69 -4.18
N ILE A 46 13.98 0.33 -4.56
CA ILE A 46 14.96 0.95 -3.67
C ILE A 46 14.24 1.58 -2.46
N GLY A 47 13.15 2.31 -2.71
CA GLY A 47 12.32 2.89 -1.65
C GLY A 47 11.86 1.85 -0.64
N LEU A 48 11.36 0.70 -1.11
CA LEU A 48 10.95 -0.41 -0.26
C LEU A 48 12.11 -0.98 0.55
N GLY A 49 13.27 -1.19 -0.07
CA GLY A 49 14.49 -1.63 0.61
C GLY A 49 14.91 -0.67 1.73
N LEU A 50 14.88 0.65 1.45
CA LEU A 50 15.19 1.68 2.43
C LEU A 50 14.14 1.76 3.56
N ILE A 51 12.87 1.49 3.28
CA ILE A 51 11.82 1.39 4.30
C ILE A 51 12.13 0.24 5.27
N VAL A 52 12.44 -0.95 4.74
CA VAL A 52 12.76 -2.12 5.57
C VAL A 52 13.99 -1.87 6.43
N LEU A 53 15.08 -1.40 5.82
CA LEU A 53 16.33 -1.08 6.53
C LEU A 53 16.12 0.08 7.52
N GLY A 54 15.39 1.11 7.11
CA GLY A 54 15.12 2.27 7.95
C GLY A 54 14.25 1.94 9.17
N LYS A 55 13.27 1.04 9.00
CA LYS A 55 12.46 0.54 10.12
C LYS A 55 13.28 -0.33 11.07
N SER A 56 14.12 -1.23 10.55
CA SER A 56 14.96 -2.10 11.38
C SER A 56 16.00 -1.35 12.21
N GLN A 57 16.48 -0.20 11.71
CA GLN A 57 17.48 0.64 12.38
C GLN A 57 16.87 1.84 13.12
N ALA A 58 15.54 1.97 13.11
CA ALA A 58 14.88 3.10 13.74
C ALA A 58 15.02 3.03 15.27
N THR A 59 15.46 4.15 15.86
CA THR A 59 15.43 4.30 17.31
C THR A 59 13.98 4.17 17.79
N PHE A 60 13.77 3.33 18.76
CA PHE A 60 12.45 3.13 19.37
C PHE A 60 12.02 4.39 20.13
N PHE A 61 10.93 4.99 19.69
CA PHE A 61 10.32 6.13 20.33
C PHE A 61 8.82 5.85 20.49
N MET A 62 8.40 5.59 21.73
CA MET A 62 7.00 5.31 22.05
C MET A 62 6.18 6.59 21.94
N VAL A 63 5.13 6.58 21.14
CA VAL A 63 4.14 7.65 21.00
C VAL A 63 2.88 7.33 21.80
N TRP A 64 2.43 6.09 21.75
CA TRP A 64 1.33 5.58 22.54
C TRP A 64 1.52 4.10 22.82
N GLN A 65 0.91 3.59 23.88
CA GLN A 65 1.00 2.19 24.25
C GLN A 65 -0.34 1.49 24.02
N PRO A 66 -0.44 0.66 22.95
CA PRO A 66 -1.64 -0.12 22.74
C PRO A 66 -1.83 -1.15 23.86
N PRO A 67 -3.07 -1.30 24.40
CA PRO A 67 -3.36 -2.37 25.34
C PRO A 67 -3.02 -3.74 24.75
N PHE A 68 -2.44 -4.62 25.57
CA PHE A 68 -1.95 -5.92 25.09
C PHE A 68 -3.09 -6.76 24.49
N GLU A 69 -4.24 -6.73 25.09
CA GLU A 69 -5.45 -7.48 24.70
C GLU A 69 -5.93 -7.06 23.29
N TRP A 70 -5.68 -5.84 22.90
CA TRP A 70 -6.11 -5.31 21.59
C TRP A 70 -5.30 -5.85 20.41
N ARG A 71 -4.16 -6.48 20.66
CA ARG A 71 -3.36 -7.14 19.61
C ARG A 71 -4.13 -8.26 18.91
N VAL A 72 -5.06 -8.87 19.59
CA VAL A 72 -5.95 -9.90 19.01
C VAL A 72 -6.74 -9.34 17.83
N VAL A 73 -7.21 -8.10 17.92
CA VAL A 73 -7.92 -7.43 16.81
C VAL A 73 -7.04 -7.34 15.56
N SER A 74 -5.76 -7.02 15.73
CA SER A 74 -4.82 -6.94 14.60
C SER A 74 -4.64 -8.28 13.90
N HIS A 75 -4.58 -9.38 14.64
CA HIS A 75 -4.46 -10.72 14.06
C HIS A 75 -5.70 -11.07 13.20
N PHE A 76 -6.90 -10.73 13.67
CA PHE A 76 -8.12 -10.93 12.90
C PHE A 76 -8.18 -10.03 11.65
N LEU A 77 -7.69 -8.80 11.72
CA LEU A 77 -7.65 -7.89 10.57
C LEU A 77 -6.57 -8.29 9.52
N MET A 78 -5.50 -8.94 9.96
CA MET A 78 -4.43 -9.37 9.03
C MET A 78 -4.94 -10.39 8.01
N LEU A 79 -5.80 -11.32 8.42
CA LEU A 79 -6.31 -12.37 7.51
C LEU A 79 -7.07 -11.77 6.31
N PRO A 80 -8.14 -10.97 6.49
CA PRO A 80 -8.81 -10.35 5.36
C PRO A 80 -7.89 -9.39 4.59
N GLY A 81 -6.96 -8.70 5.26
CA GLY A 81 -5.97 -7.85 4.60
C GLY A 81 -5.12 -8.62 3.60
N ILE A 82 -4.55 -9.76 3.98
CA ILE A 82 -3.73 -10.62 3.11
C ILE A 82 -4.57 -11.21 1.97
N ILE A 83 -5.77 -11.71 2.27
CA ILE A 83 -6.69 -12.24 1.25
C ILE A 83 -6.98 -11.20 0.17
N LEU A 84 -7.29 -9.97 0.58
CA LEU A 84 -7.57 -8.88 -0.36
C LEU A 84 -6.35 -8.46 -1.18
N VAL A 85 -5.15 -8.39 -0.57
CA VAL A 85 -3.90 -8.11 -1.32
C VAL A 85 -3.65 -9.21 -2.34
N THR A 86 -3.82 -10.47 -1.96
CA THR A 86 -3.66 -11.62 -2.87
C THR A 86 -4.67 -11.59 -4.00
N ALA A 87 -5.95 -11.39 -3.68
CA ALA A 87 -7.03 -11.29 -4.67
C ALA A 87 -6.81 -10.16 -5.67
N GLY A 88 -6.15 -9.07 -5.26
CA GLY A 88 -5.78 -7.96 -6.15
C GLY A 88 -4.73 -8.32 -7.21
N ASN A 89 -4.01 -9.42 -7.04
CA ASN A 89 -3.04 -9.94 -8.01
C ASN A 89 -3.59 -11.09 -8.87
N ILE A 90 -4.80 -11.57 -8.57
CA ILE A 90 -5.44 -12.65 -9.33
C ILE A 90 -6.33 -12.02 -10.42
N PRO A 91 -6.06 -12.29 -11.71
CA PRO A 91 -6.91 -11.82 -12.78
C PRO A 91 -8.35 -12.35 -12.61
N LEU A 92 -9.34 -11.47 -12.80
CA LEU A 92 -10.77 -11.83 -12.74
C LEU A 92 -11.24 -12.37 -11.38
N SER A 93 -10.55 -12.03 -10.29
CA SER A 93 -10.97 -12.39 -8.93
C SER A 93 -12.39 -11.91 -8.63
N HIS A 94 -13.17 -12.74 -7.94
CA HIS A 94 -14.52 -12.38 -7.48
C HIS A 94 -14.46 -11.19 -6.50
N LEU A 95 -13.48 -11.18 -5.62
CA LEU A 95 -13.23 -10.06 -4.71
C LEU A 95 -12.90 -8.76 -5.47
N ALA A 96 -12.17 -8.85 -6.59
CA ALA A 96 -11.92 -7.68 -7.44
C ALA A 96 -13.20 -7.16 -8.09
N ALA A 97 -14.11 -8.05 -8.48
CA ALA A 97 -15.42 -7.66 -9.02
C ALA A 97 -16.27 -6.89 -8.00
N VAL A 98 -16.25 -7.31 -6.73
CA VAL A 98 -17.03 -6.69 -5.65
C VAL A 98 -16.36 -5.43 -5.11
N THR A 99 -15.07 -5.51 -4.80
CA THR A 99 -14.34 -4.39 -4.15
C THR A 99 -13.72 -3.41 -5.13
N ARG A 100 -13.72 -3.73 -6.44
CA ARG A 100 -13.11 -2.97 -7.53
C ARG A 100 -11.60 -2.80 -7.41
N ASN A 101 -11.05 -2.70 -6.21
CA ASN A 101 -9.62 -2.60 -5.96
C ASN A 101 -9.26 -3.27 -4.63
N PRO A 102 -9.24 -4.61 -4.58
CA PRO A 102 -8.99 -5.35 -3.34
C PRO A 102 -7.57 -5.11 -2.80
N MET A 103 -6.57 -4.91 -3.67
CA MET A 103 -5.21 -4.64 -3.22
C MET A 103 -5.13 -3.37 -2.36
N LEU A 104 -5.71 -2.26 -2.80
CA LEU A 104 -5.70 -1.01 -2.03
C LEU A 104 -6.44 -1.17 -0.70
N LEU A 105 -7.60 -1.82 -0.72
CA LEU A 105 -8.35 -2.10 0.50
C LEU A 105 -7.55 -2.98 1.46
N GLY A 106 -6.92 -4.04 0.95
CA GLY A 106 -6.08 -4.94 1.74
C GLY A 106 -4.86 -4.26 2.36
N VAL A 107 -4.16 -3.41 1.59
CA VAL A 107 -3.02 -2.61 2.10
C VAL A 107 -3.50 -1.63 3.18
N GLY A 108 -4.67 -1.02 3.02
CA GLY A 108 -5.25 -0.14 4.03
C GLY A 108 -5.55 -0.88 5.34
N ILE A 109 -6.21 -2.04 5.25
CA ILE A 109 -6.50 -2.89 6.41
C ILE A 109 -5.21 -3.37 7.08
N TRP A 110 -4.21 -3.79 6.30
CA TRP A 110 -2.89 -4.17 6.79
C TRP A 110 -2.22 -3.04 7.57
N GLY A 111 -2.22 -1.83 7.01
CA GLY A 111 -1.66 -0.65 7.69
C GLY A 111 -2.39 -0.32 8.99
N LEU A 112 -3.72 -0.34 8.99
CA LEU A 112 -4.54 -0.09 10.19
C LEU A 112 -4.33 -1.17 11.25
N ALA A 113 -4.24 -2.45 10.87
CA ALA A 113 -3.99 -3.55 11.79
C ALA A 113 -2.64 -3.39 12.51
N HIS A 114 -1.61 -2.94 11.78
CA HIS A 114 -0.30 -2.68 12.38
C HIS A 114 -0.31 -1.43 13.27
N LEU A 115 -0.99 -0.36 12.88
CA LEU A 115 -1.15 0.83 13.74
C LEU A 115 -1.88 0.51 15.04
N TRP A 116 -2.83 -0.42 14.98
CA TRP A 116 -3.59 -0.85 16.16
C TRP A 116 -2.70 -1.57 17.20
N SER A 117 -1.63 -2.24 16.78
CA SER A 117 -0.74 -2.99 17.67
C SER A 117 0.62 -2.35 17.92
N ASN A 118 0.98 -1.32 17.19
CA ASN A 118 2.30 -0.70 17.28
C ASN A 118 2.16 0.80 17.56
N GLY A 119 2.73 1.25 18.67
CA GLY A 119 2.65 2.64 19.09
C GLY A 119 3.96 3.41 18.99
N ASP A 120 5.00 2.85 18.36
CA ASP A 120 6.26 3.55 18.11
C ASP A 120 6.19 4.45 16.88
N LEU A 121 6.95 5.54 16.90
CA LEU A 121 6.94 6.55 15.86
C LEU A 121 7.30 5.99 14.48
N ALA A 122 8.26 5.08 14.39
CA ALA A 122 8.64 4.49 13.10
C ALA A 122 7.52 3.62 12.52
N SER A 123 6.80 2.88 13.35
CA SER A 123 5.60 2.13 12.95
C SER A 123 4.48 3.06 12.51
N ILE A 124 4.25 4.15 13.24
CA ILE A 124 3.21 5.13 12.89
C ILE A 124 3.51 5.76 11.53
N LEU A 125 4.76 6.17 11.29
CA LEU A 125 5.17 6.72 10.00
C LEU A 125 5.01 5.70 8.87
N LEU A 126 5.48 4.48 9.07
CA LEU A 126 5.41 3.42 8.07
C LEU A 126 3.95 3.04 7.77
N PHE A 127 3.28 2.47 8.74
CA PHE A 127 1.95 1.89 8.52
C PHE A 127 0.88 2.97 8.29
N GLY A 128 1.04 4.14 8.93
CA GLY A 128 0.17 5.29 8.72
C GLY A 128 0.24 5.83 7.30
N SER A 129 1.44 5.96 6.73
CA SER A 129 1.60 6.40 5.34
C SER A 129 0.92 5.45 4.36
N PHE A 130 1.11 4.13 4.53
CA PHE A 130 0.46 3.13 3.68
C PHE A 130 -1.06 3.09 3.86
N ALA A 131 -1.55 3.16 5.11
CA ALA A 131 -2.98 3.16 5.40
C ALA A 131 -3.68 4.39 4.80
N ILE A 132 -3.14 5.58 5.05
CA ILE A 132 -3.71 6.83 4.54
C ILE A 132 -3.71 6.83 3.01
N TRP A 133 -2.56 6.54 2.39
CA TRP A 133 -2.45 6.57 0.93
C TRP A 133 -3.38 5.55 0.27
N SER A 134 -3.40 4.31 0.74
CA SER A 134 -4.22 3.26 0.14
C SER A 134 -5.71 3.50 0.31
N MET A 135 -6.15 4.00 1.48
CA MET A 135 -7.56 4.30 1.73
C MET A 135 -8.03 5.52 0.94
N LEU A 136 -7.23 6.59 0.89
CA LEU A 136 -7.56 7.76 0.05
C LEU A 136 -7.69 7.35 -1.42
N LYS A 137 -6.73 6.57 -1.91
CA LYS A 137 -6.75 6.08 -3.29
C LYS A 137 -7.93 5.13 -3.55
N PHE A 138 -8.23 4.24 -2.60
CA PHE A 138 -9.38 3.36 -2.70
C PHE A 138 -10.68 4.15 -2.85
N VAL A 139 -10.90 5.16 -2.02
CA VAL A 139 -12.10 6.00 -2.05
C VAL A 139 -12.18 6.81 -3.34
N THR A 140 -11.07 7.45 -3.77
CA THR A 140 -11.06 8.25 -5.00
C THR A 140 -11.28 7.41 -6.25
N MET A 141 -10.77 6.19 -6.28
CA MET A 141 -10.95 5.27 -7.41
C MET A 141 -12.28 4.54 -7.40
N TRP A 142 -13.00 4.49 -6.29
CA TRP A 142 -14.25 3.74 -6.18
C TRP A 142 -15.29 4.15 -7.21
N GLY A 143 -15.41 5.45 -7.48
CA GLY A 143 -16.34 6.00 -8.47
C GLY A 143 -15.91 5.83 -9.93
N THR A 144 -14.61 5.65 -10.19
CA THR A 144 -14.02 5.60 -11.54
C THR A 144 -13.62 4.19 -11.98
N ALA A 145 -13.49 3.26 -11.05
CA ALA A 145 -13.14 1.88 -11.36
C ALA A 145 -14.26 1.19 -12.15
N LYS A 146 -13.92 0.73 -13.35
CA LYS A 146 -14.86 -0.06 -14.16
C LYS A 146 -15.18 -1.36 -13.45
N PRO A 147 -16.45 -1.75 -13.32
CA PRO A 147 -16.80 -3.07 -12.79
C PRO A 147 -16.16 -4.15 -13.65
N VAL A 148 -15.63 -5.18 -13.03
CA VAL A 148 -15.17 -6.37 -13.76
C VAL A 148 -16.39 -7.03 -14.36
N SER A 149 -16.49 -7.07 -15.70
CA SER A 149 -17.69 -7.45 -16.44
C SER A 149 -18.13 -8.92 -16.27
N ARG A 150 -17.27 -9.77 -15.75
CA ARG A 150 -17.56 -11.17 -15.37
C ARG A 150 -16.67 -11.56 -14.21
N ALA A 151 -17.27 -11.83 -13.05
CA ALA A 151 -16.59 -12.57 -12.01
C ALA A 151 -16.54 -14.04 -12.43
N PRO A 152 -15.37 -14.68 -12.52
CA PRO A 152 -15.30 -16.13 -12.61
C PRO A 152 -15.92 -16.72 -11.33
N GLY A 153 -16.32 -18.00 -11.39
CA GLY A 153 -16.85 -18.67 -10.20
C GLY A 153 -15.86 -18.62 -9.03
N ILE A 154 -16.37 -18.80 -7.83
CA ILE A 154 -15.66 -18.75 -6.52
C ILE A 154 -14.33 -19.55 -6.49
N VAL A 155 -14.13 -20.48 -7.40
CA VAL A 155 -12.95 -21.34 -7.53
C VAL A 155 -11.63 -20.58 -7.70
N TRP A 156 -11.67 -19.33 -8.15
CA TRP A 156 -10.45 -18.52 -8.38
C TRP A 156 -9.98 -17.71 -7.16
N ASP A 157 -10.77 -17.68 -6.08
CA ASP A 157 -10.44 -16.98 -4.83
C ASP A 157 -10.12 -17.96 -3.68
N ALA A 158 -10.12 -19.27 -3.94
CA ALA A 158 -9.90 -20.32 -2.94
C ALA A 158 -8.43 -20.78 -2.85
#